data_c8adbab6b9f18644b3cacccc75488c97
#
_entry.id   c8adbab6b9f18644b3cacccc75488c97
#
_cell.length_a   1.000
_cell.length_b   1.000
_cell.length_c   1.000
_cell.angle_alpha   90.00
_cell.angle_beta   90.00
_cell.angle_gamma   90.00
#
_symmetry.space_group_name_H-M   'P 1'
#
loop_
_entity.id
_entity.type
_entity.pdbx_description
1 polymer ?
#
loop_
_entity_poly.entity_id
_entity_poly.type
_entity_poly.pdbx_seq_one_letter_code
_entity_poly.pdbx_strand_id
1 'polypeptide(L)'
;MKILHIGNVNNVENYTKKTPFTESAEVVNAPLGLTDEAYAGLAPDAEMIIVDAITEISEKLIEKLPDLKLIHSEGVAFNRIDLAAAGKRGIYVCNCAGMNAKAVAEQTLLLMLGVVKNVVSGDRAVRDGRQLEVKMGYMGAGSLKELADCKVGLIGFGAIGKATADMLHAFGVTVYYTKRHRLDIEEEARYQVQYLPMDELLKTCDMLSLHVPVT
;
A
#
# COMPACT_ATOMS: atom_id res chain seq x y z
N MET A 1 3.12 22.15 -20.98
CA MET A 1 3.74 21.50 -19.81
C MET A 1 4.42 20.23 -20.29
N LYS A 2 5.70 20.04 -19.95
CA LYS A 2 6.45 18.82 -20.27
C LYS A 2 6.58 17.93 -19.03
N ILE A 3 6.27 16.64 -19.18
CA ILE A 3 6.31 15.63 -18.13
C ILE A 3 7.38 14.60 -18.47
N LEU A 4 8.35 14.39 -17.58
CA LEU A 4 9.24 13.24 -17.62
C LEU A 4 8.59 12.11 -16.82
N HIS A 5 8.12 11.07 -17.50
CA HIS A 5 7.58 9.87 -16.86
C HIS A 5 8.65 8.80 -16.78
N ILE A 6 9.02 8.40 -15.57
CA ILE A 6 10.01 7.34 -15.28
C ILE A 6 9.27 6.13 -14.72
N GLY A 7 9.06 5.12 -15.54
CA GLY A 7 8.25 3.97 -15.14
C GLY A 7 7.91 3.04 -16.29
N ASN A 8 6.84 2.27 -16.11
CA ASN A 8 6.35 1.43 -17.18
C ASN A 8 5.76 2.29 -18.31
N VAL A 9 6.16 1.99 -19.53
CA VAL A 9 5.66 2.68 -20.72
C VAL A 9 4.14 2.60 -20.78
N ASN A 10 3.52 3.74 -21.09
CA ASN A 10 2.06 3.92 -21.22
C ASN A 10 1.25 3.99 -19.93
N ASN A 11 1.85 3.98 -18.73
CA ASN A 11 1.06 4.15 -17.50
C ASN A 11 0.29 5.47 -17.49
N VAL A 12 0.93 6.57 -17.84
CA VAL A 12 0.27 7.89 -17.88
C VAL A 12 -0.90 7.88 -18.87
N GLU A 13 -0.72 7.32 -20.06
CA GLU A 13 -1.77 7.24 -21.09
C GLU A 13 -2.94 6.36 -20.66
N ASN A 14 -2.65 5.20 -20.03
CA ASN A 14 -3.65 4.21 -19.66
C ASN A 14 -4.50 4.63 -18.45
N TYR A 15 -3.91 5.36 -17.50
CA TYR A 15 -4.56 5.65 -16.21
C TYR A 15 -4.95 7.12 -16.03
N THR A 16 -4.53 8.02 -16.93
CA THR A 16 -4.88 9.42 -16.84
C THR A 16 -6.19 9.72 -17.60
N LYS A 17 -7.13 10.37 -16.91
CA LYS A 17 -8.35 10.85 -17.59
C LYS A 17 -7.99 11.93 -18.61
N LYS A 18 -8.55 11.82 -19.80
CA LYS A 18 -8.43 12.86 -20.84
C LYS A 18 -9.14 14.13 -20.38
N THR A 19 -8.39 15.18 -20.25
CA THR A 19 -8.84 16.53 -19.93
C THR A 19 -8.08 17.50 -20.82
N PRO A 20 -8.54 18.73 -21.06
CA PRO A 20 -7.77 19.72 -21.82
C PRO A 20 -6.34 19.91 -21.30
N PHE A 21 -6.15 19.78 -19.98
CA PHE A 21 -4.84 19.85 -19.35
C PHE A 21 -3.95 18.67 -19.73
N THR A 22 -4.42 17.44 -19.60
CA THR A 22 -3.64 16.24 -19.90
C THR A 22 -3.40 16.05 -21.39
N GLU A 23 -4.33 16.50 -22.25
CA GLU A 23 -4.17 16.47 -23.71
C GLU A 23 -3.15 17.49 -24.21
N SER A 24 -2.93 18.59 -23.48
CA SER A 24 -1.91 19.59 -23.80
C SER A 24 -0.52 19.26 -23.24
N ALA A 25 -0.39 18.21 -22.43
CA ALA A 25 0.89 17.80 -21.84
C ALA A 25 1.71 16.97 -22.83
N GLU A 26 2.96 17.32 -22.98
CA GLU A 26 3.96 16.51 -23.69
C GLU A 26 4.56 15.51 -22.68
N VAL A 27 4.36 14.21 -22.88
CA VAL A 27 4.87 13.16 -22.01
C VAL A 27 6.08 12.50 -22.67
N VAL A 28 7.21 12.57 -22.00
CA VAL A 28 8.45 11.88 -22.39
C VAL A 28 8.61 10.66 -21.49
N ASN A 29 8.41 9.47 -22.05
CA ASN A 29 8.55 8.22 -21.32
C ASN A 29 10.03 7.80 -21.26
N ALA A 30 10.51 7.50 -20.07
CA ALA A 30 11.85 7.02 -19.80
C ALA A 30 11.79 5.64 -19.11
N PRO A 31 12.58 4.66 -19.55
CA PRO A 31 12.66 3.35 -18.89
C PRO A 31 13.33 3.48 -17.52
N LEU A 32 13.08 2.51 -16.65
CA LEU A 32 13.75 2.39 -15.36
C LEU A 32 15.26 2.14 -15.51
N GLY A 33 16.05 2.58 -14.53
CA GLY A 33 17.47 2.23 -14.41
C GLY A 33 18.43 3.08 -15.23
N LEU A 34 17.99 4.22 -15.77
CA LEU A 34 18.88 5.20 -16.38
C LEU A 34 19.64 6.02 -15.32
N THR A 35 20.73 6.66 -15.73
CA THR A 35 21.44 7.63 -14.90
C THR A 35 20.71 8.97 -14.86
N ASP A 36 21.01 9.80 -13.86
CA ASP A 36 20.43 11.14 -13.72
C ASP A 36 20.69 12.01 -14.96
N GLU A 37 21.90 11.87 -15.56
CA GLU A 37 22.27 12.54 -16.80
C GLU A 37 21.39 12.11 -17.97
N ALA A 38 21.11 10.82 -18.08
CA ALA A 38 20.29 10.28 -19.16
C ALA A 38 18.83 10.70 -18.99
N TYR A 39 18.28 10.68 -17.78
CA TYR A 39 16.94 11.18 -17.49
C TYR A 39 16.81 12.67 -17.84
N ALA A 40 17.73 13.50 -17.36
CA ALA A 40 17.72 14.93 -17.64
C ALA A 40 17.89 15.23 -19.14
N GLY A 41 18.71 14.42 -19.84
CA GLY A 41 18.92 14.57 -21.28
C GLY A 41 17.70 14.27 -22.14
N LEU A 42 16.78 13.39 -21.67
CA LEU A 42 15.54 13.08 -22.38
C LEU A 42 14.53 14.23 -22.34
N ALA A 43 14.44 14.96 -21.23
CA ALA A 43 13.51 16.06 -21.05
C ALA A 43 14.13 17.17 -20.19
N PRO A 44 15.11 17.94 -20.73
CA PRO A 44 15.85 18.93 -19.95
C PRO A 44 14.97 20.11 -19.46
N ASP A 45 13.85 20.34 -20.11
CA ASP A 45 12.84 21.35 -19.81
C ASP A 45 11.58 20.77 -19.13
N ALA A 46 11.71 19.60 -18.48
CA ALA A 46 10.60 18.99 -17.76
C ALA A 46 10.14 19.86 -16.59
N GLU A 47 8.85 20.14 -16.54
CA GLU A 47 8.20 20.87 -15.46
C GLU A 47 7.65 19.91 -14.38
N MET A 48 7.46 18.63 -14.73
CA MET A 48 6.95 17.61 -13.84
C MET A 48 7.69 16.29 -14.05
N ILE A 49 7.98 15.59 -12.96
CA ILE A 49 8.36 14.17 -12.96
C ILE A 49 7.18 13.36 -12.45
N ILE A 50 6.80 12.31 -13.18
CA ILE A 50 5.98 11.20 -12.69
C ILE A 50 6.90 9.99 -12.57
N VAL A 51 6.95 9.36 -11.41
CA VAL A 51 7.90 8.27 -11.16
C VAL A 51 7.25 7.15 -10.36
N ASP A 52 7.67 5.91 -10.59
CA ASP A 52 7.27 4.79 -9.75
C ASP A 52 7.74 4.97 -8.29
N ALA A 53 7.23 4.13 -7.38
CA ALA A 53 7.51 4.27 -5.94
C ALA A 53 8.92 3.78 -5.53
N ILE A 54 9.71 3.19 -6.43
CA ILE A 54 10.99 2.53 -6.13
C ILE A 54 12.20 3.18 -6.79
N THR A 55 12.00 4.01 -7.79
CA THR A 55 13.09 4.73 -8.47
C THR A 55 13.55 5.91 -7.62
N GLU A 56 14.85 6.11 -7.56
CA GLU A 56 15.46 7.22 -6.84
C GLU A 56 15.37 8.50 -7.69
N ILE A 57 14.93 9.59 -7.05
CA ILE A 57 15.02 10.95 -7.57
C ILE A 57 16.00 11.72 -6.72
N SER A 58 17.24 11.77 -7.19
CA SER A 58 18.36 12.34 -6.47
C SER A 58 18.39 13.87 -6.54
N GLU A 59 19.16 14.51 -5.63
CA GLU A 59 19.49 15.94 -5.72
C GLU A 59 20.08 16.30 -7.08
N LYS A 60 20.96 15.45 -7.64
CA LYS A 60 21.59 15.62 -8.95
C LYS A 60 20.58 15.74 -10.10
N LEU A 61 19.60 14.84 -10.13
CA LEU A 61 18.55 14.88 -11.16
C LEU A 61 17.70 16.15 -11.00
N ILE A 62 17.34 16.48 -9.76
CA ILE A 62 16.57 17.68 -9.45
C ILE A 62 17.31 18.94 -9.92
N GLU A 63 18.62 19.05 -9.69
CA GLU A 63 19.44 20.18 -10.10
C GLU A 63 19.54 20.34 -11.63
N LYS A 64 19.53 19.21 -12.36
CA LYS A 64 19.63 19.20 -13.83
C LYS A 64 18.33 19.60 -14.55
N LEU A 65 17.23 19.73 -13.84
CA LEU A 65 15.91 20.09 -14.39
C LEU A 65 15.48 21.47 -13.86
N PRO A 66 15.95 22.57 -14.48
CA PRO A 66 15.74 23.92 -13.95
C PRO A 66 14.27 24.34 -13.86
N ASP A 67 13.42 23.84 -14.76
CA ASP A 67 12.00 24.17 -14.83
C ASP A 67 11.09 23.28 -13.97
N LEU A 68 11.68 22.31 -13.23
CA LEU A 68 10.93 21.34 -12.43
C LEU A 68 10.14 22.03 -11.31
N LYS A 69 8.84 21.75 -11.23
CA LYS A 69 7.88 22.31 -10.27
C LYS A 69 7.20 21.25 -9.41
N LEU A 70 7.08 20.01 -9.92
CA LEU A 70 6.33 18.93 -9.27
C LEU A 70 7.00 17.59 -9.50
N ILE A 71 7.09 16.78 -8.44
CA ILE A 71 7.47 15.37 -8.49
C ILE A 71 6.30 14.57 -7.93
N HIS A 72 5.74 13.65 -8.73
CA HIS A 72 4.65 12.77 -8.34
C HIS A 72 5.09 11.32 -8.32
N SER A 73 4.99 10.68 -7.15
CA SER A 73 5.16 9.23 -7.03
C SER A 73 3.85 8.51 -7.40
N GLU A 74 3.90 7.58 -8.34
CA GLU A 74 2.75 6.73 -8.73
C GLU A 74 2.32 5.75 -7.62
N GLY A 75 3.10 5.64 -6.56
CA GLY A 75 2.82 4.82 -5.39
C GLY A 75 2.61 5.60 -4.11
N VAL A 76 2.51 4.87 -3.01
CA VAL A 76 2.42 5.44 -1.65
C VAL A 76 3.80 5.86 -1.12
N ALA A 77 4.85 5.12 -1.49
CA ALA A 77 6.21 5.42 -1.05
C ALA A 77 6.79 6.63 -1.79
N PHE A 78 7.51 7.45 -1.05
CA PHE A 78 8.21 8.65 -1.55
C PHE A 78 9.60 8.81 -0.92
N ASN A 79 10.03 7.87 -0.12
CA ASN A 79 11.29 7.89 0.62
C ASN A 79 12.55 7.82 -0.27
N ARG A 80 12.37 7.56 -1.57
CA ARG A 80 13.44 7.60 -2.57
C ARG A 80 13.53 8.93 -3.33
N ILE A 81 12.69 9.90 -2.98
CA ILE A 81 12.76 11.26 -3.53
C ILE A 81 13.53 12.14 -2.54
N ASP A 82 14.53 12.86 -3.00
CA ASP A 82 15.26 13.82 -2.17
C ASP A 82 14.36 15.03 -1.85
N LEU A 83 13.64 14.90 -0.73
CA LEU A 83 12.73 15.94 -0.25
C LEU A 83 13.46 17.23 0.15
N ALA A 84 14.72 17.11 0.61
CA ALA A 84 15.50 18.28 1.01
C ALA A 84 15.89 19.11 -0.22
N ALA A 85 16.35 18.45 -1.27
CA ALA A 85 16.67 19.10 -2.55
C ALA A 85 15.43 19.72 -3.21
N ALA A 86 14.30 18.96 -3.23
CA ALA A 86 13.03 19.48 -3.75
C ALA A 86 12.57 20.71 -2.96
N GLY A 87 12.61 20.66 -1.62
CA GLY A 87 12.21 21.76 -0.76
C GLY A 87 13.07 23.02 -0.91
N LYS A 88 14.39 22.89 -1.06
CA LYS A 88 15.30 24.03 -1.33
C LYS A 88 14.91 24.80 -2.60
N ARG A 89 14.34 24.11 -3.58
CA ARG A 89 13.92 24.69 -4.86
C ARG A 89 12.43 25.02 -4.94
N GLY A 90 11.66 24.80 -3.86
CA GLY A 90 10.22 25.03 -3.85
C GLY A 90 9.43 24.07 -4.76
N ILE A 91 9.98 22.88 -5.05
CA ILE A 91 9.34 21.85 -5.85
C ILE A 91 8.36 21.08 -4.97
N TYR A 92 7.13 20.95 -5.42
CA TYR A 92 6.12 20.15 -4.73
C TYR A 92 6.38 18.66 -4.94
N VAL A 93 6.16 17.88 -3.86
CA VAL A 93 6.24 16.41 -3.93
C VAL A 93 4.91 15.84 -3.47
N CYS A 94 4.31 14.98 -4.29
CA CYS A 94 3.07 14.27 -3.97
C CYS A 94 3.18 12.77 -4.24
N ASN A 95 2.28 12.03 -3.62
CA ASN A 95 2.18 10.58 -3.75
C ASN A 95 0.72 10.13 -3.80
N CYS A 96 0.49 8.84 -4.03
CA CYS A 96 -0.83 8.23 -4.06
C CYS A 96 -1.29 7.72 -2.68
N ALA A 97 -1.09 8.51 -1.60
CA ALA A 97 -1.45 8.10 -0.25
C ALA A 97 -2.93 7.71 -0.14
N GLY A 98 -3.19 6.50 0.37
CA GLY A 98 -4.55 5.99 0.59
C GLY A 98 -5.27 5.45 -0.64
N MET A 99 -4.78 5.65 -1.84
CA MET A 99 -5.44 5.21 -3.08
C MET A 99 -5.67 3.69 -3.15
N ASN A 100 -4.73 2.90 -2.66
CA ASN A 100 -4.80 1.45 -2.65
C ASN A 100 -5.33 0.85 -1.33
N ALA A 101 -5.79 1.69 -0.40
CA ALA A 101 -6.12 1.23 0.96
C ALA A 101 -7.16 0.12 0.98
N LYS A 102 -8.22 0.25 0.18
CA LYS A 102 -9.27 -0.77 0.07
C LYS A 102 -8.76 -2.07 -0.55
N ALA A 103 -8.01 -1.97 -1.65
CA ALA A 103 -7.47 -3.16 -2.32
C ALA A 103 -6.51 -3.95 -1.42
N VAL A 104 -5.67 -3.25 -0.64
CA VAL A 104 -4.78 -3.91 0.33
C VAL A 104 -5.58 -4.51 1.49
N ALA A 105 -6.63 -3.84 1.96
CA ALA A 105 -7.51 -4.38 3.00
C ALA A 105 -8.26 -5.64 2.53
N GLU A 106 -8.76 -5.67 1.30
CA GLU A 106 -9.37 -6.85 0.67
C GLU A 106 -8.37 -8.02 0.61
N GLN A 107 -7.14 -7.76 0.16
CA GLN A 107 -6.09 -8.78 0.13
C GLN A 107 -5.74 -9.28 1.54
N THR A 108 -5.71 -8.38 2.52
CA THR A 108 -5.48 -8.73 3.93
C THR A 108 -6.57 -9.68 4.44
N LEU A 109 -7.84 -9.35 4.20
CA LEU A 109 -8.97 -10.18 4.58
C LEU A 109 -8.94 -11.54 3.88
N LEU A 110 -8.63 -11.58 2.57
CA LEU A 110 -8.47 -12.82 1.81
C LEU A 110 -7.40 -13.72 2.44
N LEU A 111 -6.25 -13.17 2.81
CA LEU A 111 -5.17 -13.93 3.45
C LEU A 111 -5.58 -14.44 4.84
N MET A 112 -6.26 -13.62 5.65
CA MET A 112 -6.78 -14.04 6.95
C MET A 112 -7.77 -15.19 6.82
N LEU A 113 -8.75 -15.07 5.92
CA LEU A 113 -9.70 -16.15 5.62
C LEU A 113 -8.99 -17.39 5.08
N GLY A 114 -8.00 -17.21 4.20
CA GLY A 114 -7.20 -18.29 3.64
C GLY A 114 -6.48 -19.12 4.70
N VAL A 115 -5.95 -18.46 5.73
CA VAL A 115 -5.29 -19.11 6.87
C VAL A 115 -6.31 -19.82 7.76
N VAL A 116 -7.36 -19.12 8.20
CA VAL A 116 -8.37 -19.65 9.15
C VAL A 116 -9.13 -20.84 8.56
N LYS A 117 -9.39 -20.79 7.24
CA LYS A 117 -10.14 -21.86 6.52
C LYS A 117 -9.23 -22.90 5.87
N ASN A 118 -7.90 -22.80 6.02
CA ASN A 118 -6.94 -23.74 5.40
C ASN A 118 -7.12 -23.89 3.89
N VAL A 119 -7.45 -22.80 3.19
CA VAL A 119 -7.86 -22.82 1.77
C VAL A 119 -6.84 -23.51 0.87
N VAL A 120 -5.55 -23.24 1.04
CA VAL A 120 -4.49 -23.83 0.19
C VAL A 120 -4.40 -25.34 0.38
N SER A 121 -4.45 -25.82 1.63
CA SER A 121 -4.41 -27.25 1.92
C SER A 121 -5.69 -27.95 1.48
N GLY A 122 -6.84 -27.27 1.65
CA GLY A 122 -8.15 -27.74 1.19
C GLY A 122 -8.21 -27.90 -0.32
N ASP A 123 -7.76 -26.90 -1.10
CA ASP A 123 -7.69 -26.95 -2.55
C ASP A 123 -6.84 -28.15 -3.03
N ARG A 124 -5.63 -28.30 -2.46
CA ARG A 124 -4.77 -29.46 -2.79
C ARG A 124 -5.44 -30.78 -2.51
N ALA A 125 -6.06 -30.93 -1.33
CA ALA A 125 -6.75 -32.17 -0.97
C ALA A 125 -7.91 -32.53 -1.91
N VAL A 126 -8.66 -31.51 -2.34
CA VAL A 126 -9.75 -31.71 -3.33
C VAL A 126 -9.18 -32.18 -4.68
N ARG A 127 -8.11 -31.55 -5.17
CA ARG A 127 -7.45 -31.95 -6.43
C ARG A 127 -6.86 -33.34 -6.38
N ASP A 128 -6.37 -33.76 -5.20
CA ASP A 128 -5.83 -35.11 -4.96
C ASP A 128 -6.93 -36.17 -4.69
N GLY A 129 -8.22 -35.81 -4.75
CA GLY A 129 -9.34 -36.70 -4.47
C GLY A 129 -9.51 -37.08 -2.98
N ARG A 130 -8.84 -36.36 -2.05
CA ARG A 130 -8.84 -36.64 -0.61
C ARG A 130 -9.80 -35.74 0.19
N GLN A 131 -10.79 -35.15 -0.46
CA GLN A 131 -11.70 -34.18 0.17
C GLN A 131 -12.44 -34.75 1.40
N LEU A 132 -12.87 -36.03 1.35
CA LEU A 132 -13.59 -36.66 2.47
C LEU A 132 -12.68 -36.89 3.69
N GLU A 133 -11.46 -37.38 3.46
CA GLU A 133 -10.45 -37.57 4.50
C GLU A 133 -10.17 -36.27 5.25
N VAL A 134 -9.88 -35.20 4.51
CA VAL A 134 -9.55 -33.89 5.08
C VAL A 134 -10.77 -33.26 5.78
N LYS A 135 -11.97 -33.38 5.21
CA LYS A 135 -13.22 -32.95 5.84
C LYS A 135 -13.42 -33.63 7.21
N MET A 136 -13.26 -34.95 7.25
CA MET A 136 -13.39 -35.70 8.51
C MET A 136 -12.32 -35.34 9.52
N GLY A 137 -11.09 -35.08 9.06
CA GLY A 137 -10.01 -34.58 9.89
C GLY A 137 -10.34 -33.23 10.54
N TYR A 138 -10.85 -32.26 9.78
CA TYR A 138 -11.26 -30.96 10.33
C TYR A 138 -12.42 -31.07 11.32
N MET A 139 -13.41 -31.89 11.03
CA MET A 139 -14.54 -32.10 11.93
C MET A 139 -14.10 -32.77 13.24
N GLY A 140 -13.23 -33.76 13.16
CA GLY A 140 -12.73 -34.50 14.36
C GLY A 140 -11.81 -33.65 15.26
N ALA A 141 -10.99 -32.80 14.65
CA ALA A 141 -10.04 -31.96 15.36
C ALA A 141 -10.60 -30.60 15.85
N GLY A 142 -11.78 -30.19 15.37
CA GLY A 142 -12.31 -28.85 15.62
C GLY A 142 -11.35 -27.73 15.17
N SER A 143 -10.57 -28.01 14.13
CA SER A 143 -9.41 -27.18 13.75
C SER A 143 -9.75 -26.00 12.82
N LEU A 144 -10.96 -25.96 12.27
CA LEU A 144 -11.43 -24.81 11.50
C LEU A 144 -12.10 -23.81 12.44
N LYS A 145 -11.54 -22.62 12.50
CA LYS A 145 -12.12 -21.49 13.24
C LYS A 145 -12.96 -20.61 12.31
N GLU A 146 -13.89 -19.88 12.86
CA GLU A 146 -14.49 -18.73 12.22
C GLU A 146 -13.62 -17.50 12.45
N LEU A 147 -13.63 -16.57 11.48
CA LEU A 147 -12.84 -15.34 11.64
C LEU A 147 -13.38 -14.51 12.83
N ALA A 148 -14.69 -14.57 13.08
CA ALA A 148 -15.34 -13.92 14.21
C ALA A 148 -14.83 -14.39 15.59
N ASP A 149 -14.33 -15.61 15.68
CA ASP A 149 -13.76 -16.18 16.93
C ASP A 149 -12.33 -15.69 17.20
N CYS A 150 -11.72 -14.99 16.21
CA CYS A 150 -10.35 -14.52 16.31
C CYS A 150 -10.30 -13.07 16.84
N LYS A 151 -9.30 -12.82 17.68
CA LYS A 151 -8.87 -11.45 18.02
C LYS A 151 -7.80 -11.02 17.03
N VAL A 152 -8.05 -9.96 16.28
CA VAL A 152 -7.11 -9.48 15.25
C VAL A 152 -6.40 -8.23 15.73
N GLY A 153 -5.07 -8.24 15.67
CA GLY A 153 -4.20 -7.10 15.97
C GLY A 153 -3.64 -6.46 14.72
N LEU A 154 -3.86 -5.15 14.56
CA LEU A 154 -3.32 -4.37 13.46
C LEU A 154 -2.11 -3.56 13.93
N ILE A 155 -0.93 -3.86 13.40
CA ILE A 155 0.29 -3.11 13.66
C ILE A 155 0.39 -2.01 12.60
N GLY A 156 0.11 -0.77 13.01
CA GLY A 156 -0.13 0.36 12.13
C GLY A 156 -1.62 0.56 11.84
N PHE A 157 -2.12 1.78 12.09
CA PHE A 157 -3.53 2.14 11.91
C PHE A 157 -3.62 3.44 11.09
N GLY A 158 -3.10 3.37 9.85
CA GLY A 158 -3.25 4.36 8.80
C GLY A 158 -4.44 4.07 7.90
N ALA A 159 -4.46 4.56 6.66
CA ALA A 159 -5.56 4.35 5.72
C ALA A 159 -5.88 2.86 5.50
N ILE A 160 -4.85 2.01 5.35
CA ILE A 160 -5.02 0.56 5.15
C ILE A 160 -5.58 -0.09 6.43
N GLY A 161 -5.00 0.20 7.60
CA GLY A 161 -5.47 -0.37 8.86
C GLY A 161 -6.92 0.02 9.15
N LYS A 162 -7.33 1.26 8.88
CA LYS A 162 -8.71 1.73 9.00
C LYS A 162 -9.65 0.95 8.07
N ALA A 163 -9.30 0.83 6.79
CA ALA A 163 -10.09 0.06 5.82
C ALA A 163 -10.17 -1.43 6.19
N THR A 164 -9.08 -2.02 6.73
CA THR A 164 -9.07 -3.40 7.20
C THR A 164 -9.98 -3.60 8.39
N ALA A 165 -9.98 -2.68 9.37
CA ALA A 165 -10.86 -2.73 10.53
C ALA A 165 -12.34 -2.69 10.12
N ASP A 166 -12.71 -1.77 9.21
CA ASP A 166 -14.07 -1.67 8.69
C ASP A 166 -14.56 -3.00 8.06
N MET A 167 -13.69 -3.67 7.29
CA MET A 167 -14.02 -4.97 6.69
C MET A 167 -14.11 -6.08 7.75
N LEU A 168 -13.21 -6.12 8.72
CA LEU A 168 -13.20 -7.12 9.78
C LEU A 168 -14.45 -7.03 10.67
N HIS A 169 -14.97 -5.84 10.92
CA HIS A 169 -16.21 -5.67 11.69
C HIS A 169 -17.42 -6.28 11.00
N ALA A 170 -17.48 -6.29 9.67
CA ALA A 170 -18.53 -6.98 8.93
C ALA A 170 -18.54 -8.50 9.17
N PHE A 171 -17.42 -9.07 9.63
CA PHE A 171 -17.30 -10.48 10.06
C PHE A 171 -17.47 -10.68 11.56
N GLY A 172 -17.78 -9.64 12.32
CA GLY A 172 -17.93 -9.72 13.78
C GLY A 172 -16.61 -9.86 14.56
N VAL A 173 -15.49 -9.52 13.95
CA VAL A 173 -14.14 -9.65 14.54
C VAL A 173 -13.90 -8.58 15.59
N THR A 174 -13.31 -8.95 16.74
CA THR A 174 -12.74 -8.00 17.69
C THR A 174 -11.38 -7.51 17.20
N VAL A 175 -11.27 -6.20 16.96
CA VAL A 175 -10.06 -5.59 16.39
C VAL A 175 -9.31 -4.77 17.42
N TYR A 176 -8.03 -5.11 17.61
CA TYR A 176 -7.06 -4.34 18.38
C TYR A 176 -6.06 -3.68 17.44
N TYR A 177 -5.46 -2.58 17.91
CA TYR A 177 -4.41 -1.93 17.12
C TYR A 177 -3.29 -1.38 17.99
N THR A 178 -2.13 -1.19 17.35
CA THR A 178 -1.02 -0.42 17.91
C THR A 178 -0.43 0.51 16.85
N LYS A 179 0.00 1.68 17.26
CA LYS A 179 0.72 2.66 16.41
C LYS A 179 1.52 3.63 17.28
N ARG A 180 2.44 4.37 16.66
CA ARG A 180 3.32 5.32 17.37
C ARG A 180 2.55 6.38 18.17
N HIS A 181 1.51 6.94 17.58
CA HIS A 181 0.63 7.92 18.23
C HIS A 181 -0.78 7.31 18.30
N ARG A 182 -1.23 7.01 19.51
CA ARG A 182 -2.57 6.46 19.76
C ARG A 182 -3.63 7.38 19.14
N LEU A 183 -4.70 6.80 18.62
CA LEU A 183 -5.89 7.55 18.19
C LEU A 183 -6.53 8.25 19.38
N ASP A 184 -7.28 9.30 19.13
CA ASP A 184 -8.20 9.85 20.14
C ASP A 184 -9.38 8.91 20.38
N ILE A 185 -10.10 9.20 21.46
CA ILE A 185 -11.23 8.37 21.91
C ILE A 185 -12.35 8.34 20.86
N GLU A 186 -12.57 9.44 20.14
CA GLU A 186 -13.62 9.57 19.14
C GLU A 186 -13.28 8.70 17.90
N GLU A 187 -12.01 8.70 17.46
CA GLU A 187 -11.57 7.83 16.39
C GLU A 187 -11.60 6.35 16.79
N GLU A 188 -11.16 6.00 18.02
CA GLU A 188 -11.27 4.62 18.51
C GLU A 188 -12.73 4.14 18.52
N ALA A 189 -13.63 4.97 18.99
CA ALA A 189 -15.07 4.68 19.00
C ALA A 189 -15.65 4.56 17.58
N ARG A 190 -15.26 5.46 16.67
CA ARG A 190 -15.69 5.46 15.26
C ARG A 190 -15.30 4.18 14.55
N TYR A 191 -14.07 3.74 14.73
CA TYR A 191 -13.56 2.51 14.10
C TYR A 191 -13.79 1.26 14.95
N GLN A 192 -14.43 1.39 16.11
CA GLN A 192 -14.72 0.29 17.06
C GLN A 192 -13.48 -0.56 17.37
N VAL A 193 -12.33 0.08 17.56
CA VAL A 193 -11.04 -0.57 17.80
C VAL A 193 -10.49 -0.22 19.17
N GLN A 194 -9.64 -1.08 19.71
CA GLN A 194 -9.04 -0.93 21.01
C GLN A 194 -7.52 -0.88 20.91
N TYR A 195 -6.92 0.18 21.48
CA TYR A 195 -5.46 0.29 21.54
C TYR A 195 -4.87 -0.72 22.53
N LEU A 196 -3.81 -1.39 22.10
CA LEU A 196 -2.93 -2.16 22.99
C LEU A 196 -1.46 -1.80 22.72
N PRO A 197 -0.62 -1.70 23.75
CA PRO A 197 0.82 -1.69 23.59
C PRO A 197 1.30 -2.94 22.84
N MET A 198 2.43 -2.87 22.13
CA MET A 198 2.91 -3.95 21.26
C MET A 198 2.95 -5.31 21.98
N ASP A 199 3.57 -5.36 23.17
CA ASP A 199 3.73 -6.61 23.93
C ASP A 199 2.38 -7.23 24.36
N GLU A 200 1.40 -6.39 24.66
CA GLU A 200 0.04 -6.83 25.00
C GLU A 200 -0.72 -7.27 23.75
N LEU A 201 -0.56 -6.57 22.64
CA LEU A 201 -1.15 -6.96 21.36
C LEU A 201 -0.68 -8.35 20.94
N LEU A 202 0.63 -8.60 21.02
CA LEU A 202 1.23 -9.90 20.67
C LEU A 202 0.74 -11.05 21.55
N LYS A 203 0.40 -10.79 22.82
CA LYS A 203 -0.12 -11.80 23.76
C LYS A 203 -1.63 -12.02 23.62
N THR A 204 -2.35 -11.00 23.17
CA THR A 204 -3.82 -10.99 23.19
C THR A 204 -4.43 -11.50 21.89
N CYS A 205 -3.77 -11.22 20.75
CA CYS A 205 -4.34 -11.49 19.44
C CYS A 205 -3.98 -12.85 18.90
N ASP A 206 -4.94 -13.52 18.29
CA ASP A 206 -4.75 -14.79 17.59
C ASP A 206 -4.10 -14.59 16.23
N MET A 207 -4.27 -13.40 15.65
CA MET A 207 -3.82 -13.05 14.30
C MET A 207 -3.33 -11.62 14.26
N LEU A 208 -2.24 -11.38 13.52
CA LEU A 208 -1.62 -10.07 13.39
C LEU A 208 -1.49 -9.68 11.92
N SER A 209 -1.67 -8.40 11.63
CA SER A 209 -1.43 -7.83 10.31
C SER A 209 -0.60 -6.55 10.40
N LEU A 210 0.44 -6.45 9.56
CA LEU A 210 1.36 -5.32 9.54
C LEU A 210 0.96 -4.33 8.44
N HIS A 211 0.70 -3.10 8.86
CA HIS A 211 0.32 -1.97 7.99
C HIS A 211 1.23 -0.76 8.27
N VAL A 212 2.51 -1.02 8.38
CA VAL A 212 3.57 -0.04 8.62
C VAL A 212 4.57 -0.03 7.46
N PRO A 213 5.23 1.10 7.18
CA PRO A 213 6.32 1.14 6.21
C PRO A 213 7.50 0.30 6.70
N VAL A 214 8.30 -0.19 5.76
CA VAL A 214 9.63 -0.76 6.06
C VAL A 214 10.55 0.41 6.42
N THR A 215 11.10 0.38 7.64
CA THR A 215 12.04 1.40 8.18
C THR A 215 13.40 0.78 8.43
#